data_f337b087c8f497f3a85ae77a591d8d8c
#
_entry.id   f337b087c8f497f3a85ae77a591d8d8c
#
_cell.length_a   1.000
_cell.length_b   1.000
_cell.length_c   1.000
_cell.angle_alpha   90.00
_cell.angle_beta   90.00
_cell.angle_gamma   90.00
#
_symmetry.space_group_name_H-M   'P 1'
#
loop_
_entity.id
_entity.type
_entity.pdbx_description
1 polymer ?
#
loop_
_entity_poly.entity_id
_entity_poly.type
_entity_poly.pdbx_seq_one_letter_code
_entity_poly.pdbx_strand_id
1 'polypeptide(L)'
;SWMEGDREEQAALDIEDEAILLRLFQLRVGPLRKKGRPIQVAHLVIDEVQDFSPIELKVLLGVCDKHRCVTLSGDTQQHIVEHSGFQDWDELFEMLDVEGRAISTLKIGYRSTERISAFARKALGEQALDEPLMVAAKEGPPVELFQFTDHGACVAFLADALKELVRHEGNASVAVITPNAGLSQMY
;
A
#
# COMPACT_ATOMS: atom_id res chain seq x y z
N SER A 1 32.77 30.35 11.08
CA SER A 1 33.36 30.19 9.77
C SER A 1 32.29 29.52 8.89
N TRP A 2 31.50 30.34 8.23
CA TRP A 2 30.41 29.97 7.33
C TRP A 2 30.93 30.15 5.92
N MET A 3 31.63 29.22 5.37
CA MET A 3 32.00 29.19 3.93
C MET A 3 32.61 27.83 3.58
N GLU A 4 31.74 26.81 3.52
CA GLU A 4 32.01 25.69 2.65
C GLU A 4 30.78 25.59 1.77
N GLY A 5 30.98 25.86 0.49
CA GLY A 5 29.92 26.04 -0.48
C GLY A 5 29.07 24.79 -0.57
N ASP A 6 27.80 24.95 -0.21
CA ASP A 6 26.76 24.07 -0.65
C ASP A 6 26.85 23.99 -2.18
N ARG A 7 27.22 22.82 -2.69
CA ARG A 7 26.94 22.52 -4.09
C ARG A 7 25.43 22.73 -4.24
N GLU A 8 25.03 23.73 -5.02
CA GLU A 8 23.66 23.80 -5.48
C GLU A 8 23.35 22.44 -6.09
N GLU A 9 22.59 21.62 -5.39
CA GLU A 9 21.98 20.44 -5.99
C GLU A 9 21.17 20.98 -7.16
N GLN A 10 21.58 20.64 -8.38
CA GLN A 10 20.79 20.99 -9.55
C GLN A 10 19.42 20.38 -9.32
N ALA A 11 18.39 21.22 -9.30
CA ALA A 11 17.02 20.78 -9.20
C ALA A 11 16.74 19.77 -10.32
N ALA A 12 16.68 18.51 -9.96
CA ALA A 12 16.34 17.41 -10.86
C ALA A 12 14.88 17.03 -10.59
N LEU A 13 14.13 16.82 -11.68
CA LEU A 13 12.79 16.24 -11.55
C LEU A 13 12.93 14.81 -11.06
N ASP A 14 12.15 14.47 -10.07
CA ASP A 14 12.03 13.11 -9.57
C ASP A 14 10.64 12.51 -9.90
N ILE A 15 10.41 11.29 -9.48
CA ILE A 15 9.18 10.57 -9.79
C ILE A 15 7.94 11.22 -9.18
N GLU A 16 8.11 11.90 -8.06
CA GLU A 16 7.03 12.57 -7.30
C GLU A 16 6.55 13.82 -8.03
N ASP A 17 7.45 14.49 -8.75
CA ASP A 17 7.11 15.66 -9.57
C ASP A 17 6.25 15.31 -10.79
N GLU A 18 6.31 14.08 -11.28
CA GLU A 18 5.59 13.66 -12.50
C GLU A 18 4.08 13.87 -12.37
N ALA A 19 3.49 13.49 -11.25
CA ALA A 19 2.06 13.65 -11.01
C ALA A 19 1.64 15.13 -10.96
N ILE A 20 2.47 15.97 -10.36
CA ILE A 20 2.26 17.43 -10.29
C ILE A 20 2.28 18.02 -11.69
N LEU A 21 3.30 17.68 -12.49
CA LEU A 21 3.44 18.17 -13.87
C LEU A 21 2.31 17.71 -14.78
N LEU A 22 1.90 16.44 -14.67
CA LEU A 22 0.75 15.89 -15.41
C LEU A 22 -0.54 16.62 -15.03
N ARG A 23 -0.74 16.90 -13.74
CA ARG A 23 -1.92 17.64 -13.28
C ARG A 23 -1.91 19.08 -13.77
N LEU A 24 -0.79 19.76 -13.70
CA LEU A 24 -0.64 21.11 -14.26
C LEU A 24 -0.91 21.12 -15.76
N PHE A 25 -0.42 20.13 -16.50
CA PHE A 25 -0.72 19.99 -17.93
C PHE A 25 -2.22 19.83 -18.17
N GLN A 26 -2.89 18.93 -17.44
CA GLN A 26 -4.34 18.76 -17.56
C GLN A 26 -5.11 20.05 -17.33
N LEU A 27 -4.71 20.85 -16.33
CA LEU A 27 -5.38 22.10 -15.98
C LEU A 27 -5.12 23.24 -16.97
N ARG A 28 -3.94 23.30 -17.56
CA ARG A 28 -3.51 24.42 -18.42
C ARG A 28 -3.71 24.15 -19.90
N VAL A 29 -3.52 22.93 -20.33
CA VAL A 29 -3.51 22.52 -21.76
C VAL A 29 -4.74 21.70 -22.11
N GLY A 30 -5.25 20.93 -21.17
CA GLY A 30 -6.40 20.05 -21.36
C GLY A 30 -6.05 18.56 -21.22
N PRO A 31 -6.92 17.66 -21.72
CA PRO A 31 -6.80 16.24 -21.49
C PRO A 31 -5.47 15.66 -22.01
N LEU A 32 -4.92 14.69 -21.28
CA LEU A 32 -3.76 13.93 -21.75
C LEU A 32 -4.06 13.25 -23.08
N ARG A 33 -3.08 13.18 -23.96
CA ARG A 33 -3.24 12.66 -25.33
C ARG A 33 -2.25 11.55 -25.64
N LYS A 34 -2.73 10.54 -26.35
CA LYS A 34 -1.88 9.51 -26.94
C LYS A 34 -2.08 9.52 -28.45
N LYS A 35 -0.98 9.71 -29.18
CA LYS A 35 -1.00 9.85 -30.66
C LYS A 35 -2.02 10.90 -31.16
N GLY A 36 -2.06 12.07 -30.47
CA GLY A 36 -2.94 13.18 -30.82
C GLY A 36 -4.40 13.07 -30.35
N ARG A 37 -4.84 11.92 -29.87
CA ARG A 37 -6.20 11.69 -29.38
C ARG A 37 -6.26 11.78 -27.86
N PRO A 38 -7.29 12.41 -27.26
CA PRO A 38 -7.47 12.40 -25.82
C PRO A 38 -7.51 10.98 -25.27
N ILE A 39 -6.84 10.77 -24.13
CA ILE A 39 -7.01 9.53 -23.36
C ILE A 39 -8.32 9.67 -22.60
N GLN A 40 -9.27 8.82 -22.91
CA GLN A 40 -10.56 8.78 -22.23
C GLN A 40 -10.97 7.34 -21.97
N VAL A 41 -11.44 7.08 -20.76
CA VAL A 41 -11.99 5.79 -20.33
C VAL A 41 -13.40 5.98 -19.82
N ALA A 42 -14.30 5.05 -20.13
CA ALA A 42 -15.67 5.07 -19.67
C ALA A 42 -15.79 4.65 -18.19
N HIS A 43 -14.91 3.77 -17.76
CA HIS A 43 -14.83 3.30 -16.37
C HIS A 43 -13.37 3.18 -15.96
N LEU A 44 -13.03 3.76 -14.82
CA LEU A 44 -11.73 3.68 -14.19
C LEU A 44 -11.84 2.80 -12.95
N VAL A 45 -10.97 1.80 -12.84
CA VAL A 45 -10.85 0.96 -11.65
C VAL A 45 -9.45 1.16 -11.10
N ILE A 46 -9.36 1.52 -9.82
CA ILE A 46 -8.08 1.67 -9.10
C ILE A 46 -8.13 0.75 -7.90
N ASP A 47 -7.18 -0.16 -7.82
CA ASP A 47 -6.96 -1.04 -6.68
C ASP A 47 -5.81 -0.51 -5.82
N GLU A 48 -5.79 -0.86 -4.53
CA GLU A 48 -4.80 -0.40 -3.55
C GLU A 48 -4.66 1.14 -3.54
N VAL A 49 -5.82 1.81 -3.48
CA VAL A 49 -5.88 3.28 -3.62
C VAL A 49 -5.07 4.02 -2.55
N GLN A 50 -4.79 3.41 -1.40
CA GLN A 50 -3.95 3.94 -0.34
C GLN A 50 -2.47 4.12 -0.74
N ASP A 51 -2.03 3.46 -1.83
CA ASP A 51 -0.66 3.59 -2.35
C ASP A 51 -0.49 4.80 -3.27
N PHE A 52 -1.59 5.50 -3.58
CA PHE A 52 -1.59 6.68 -4.43
C PHE A 52 -1.70 7.97 -3.64
N SER A 53 -0.96 8.98 -4.03
CA SER A 53 -1.19 10.33 -3.55
C SER A 53 -2.49 10.92 -4.13
N PRO A 54 -3.15 11.87 -3.44
CA PRO A 54 -4.36 12.52 -3.96
C PRO A 54 -4.17 13.19 -5.32
N ILE A 55 -2.96 13.67 -5.62
CA ILE A 55 -2.69 14.31 -6.91
C ILE A 55 -2.58 13.29 -8.04
N GLU A 56 -2.01 12.11 -7.81
CA GLU A 56 -2.00 11.00 -8.77
C GLU A 56 -3.42 10.54 -9.07
N LEU A 57 -4.25 10.39 -8.04
CA LEU A 57 -5.66 10.07 -8.23
C LEU A 57 -6.40 11.13 -9.03
N LYS A 58 -6.15 12.42 -8.80
CA LYS A 58 -6.72 13.50 -9.62
C LYS A 58 -6.27 13.45 -11.08
N VAL A 59 -5.03 13.06 -11.34
CA VAL A 59 -4.52 12.85 -12.70
C VAL A 59 -5.27 11.70 -13.37
N LEU A 60 -5.43 10.56 -12.68
CA LEU A 60 -6.15 9.39 -13.16
C LEU A 60 -7.64 9.70 -13.38
N LEU A 61 -8.29 10.38 -12.47
CA LEU A 61 -9.69 10.82 -12.64
C LEU A 61 -9.86 11.76 -13.84
N GLY A 62 -8.82 12.51 -14.19
CA GLY A 62 -8.80 13.39 -15.36
C GLY A 62 -8.87 12.68 -16.71
N VAL A 63 -8.70 11.33 -16.75
CA VAL A 63 -8.87 10.56 -17.99
C VAL A 63 -10.24 9.91 -18.11
N CYS A 64 -11.11 10.03 -17.09
CA CYS A 64 -12.48 9.56 -17.19
C CYS A 64 -13.31 10.44 -18.13
N ASP A 65 -14.29 9.84 -18.75
CA ASP A 65 -15.29 10.58 -19.54
C ASP A 65 -16.23 11.42 -18.64
N LYS A 66 -17.22 12.06 -19.26
CA LYS A 66 -18.17 12.94 -18.57
C LYS A 66 -18.96 12.24 -17.45
N HIS A 67 -19.16 10.95 -17.55
CA HIS A 67 -19.98 10.18 -16.61
C HIS A 67 -19.20 9.76 -15.36
N ARG A 68 -17.87 9.89 -15.37
CA ARG A 68 -16.98 9.59 -14.24
C ARG A 68 -17.34 8.30 -13.50
N CYS A 69 -17.49 7.21 -14.26
CA CYS A 69 -17.68 5.90 -13.65
C CYS A 69 -16.33 5.45 -13.06
N VAL A 70 -16.25 5.40 -11.74
CA VAL A 70 -15.00 5.09 -11.02
C VAL A 70 -15.28 4.05 -9.94
N THR A 71 -14.44 3.06 -9.85
CA THR A 71 -14.39 2.10 -8.74
C THR A 71 -13.03 2.19 -8.08
N LEU A 72 -13.03 2.46 -6.79
CA LEU A 72 -11.83 2.48 -5.95
C LEU A 72 -11.90 1.32 -4.99
N SER A 73 -10.81 0.58 -4.81
CA SER A 73 -10.64 -0.40 -3.76
C SER A 73 -9.35 -0.15 -3.01
N GLY A 74 -9.32 -0.45 -1.73
CA GLY A 74 -8.16 -0.24 -0.88
C GLY A 74 -8.47 -0.47 0.58
N ASP A 75 -7.45 -0.32 1.39
CA ASP A 75 -7.50 -0.51 2.84
C ASP A 75 -6.85 0.70 3.54
N THR A 76 -7.66 1.49 4.23
CA THR A 76 -7.20 2.69 4.93
C THR A 76 -6.32 2.39 6.15
N GLN A 77 -6.17 1.13 6.55
CA GLN A 77 -5.27 0.72 7.63
C GLN A 77 -3.89 0.26 7.13
N GLN A 78 -3.73 0.02 5.83
CA GLN A 78 -2.47 -0.42 5.23
C GLN A 78 -1.70 0.75 4.60
N HIS A 79 -1.41 1.78 5.38
CA HIS A 79 -0.56 2.87 4.91
C HIS A 79 0.91 2.45 4.96
N ILE A 80 1.45 1.98 3.84
CA ILE A 80 2.87 1.65 3.68
C ILE A 80 3.68 2.91 3.32
N VAL A 81 3.05 3.88 2.68
CA VAL A 81 3.67 5.15 2.28
C VAL A 81 3.36 6.20 3.34
N GLU A 82 4.38 6.73 4.00
CA GLU A 82 4.27 7.75 5.07
C GLU A 82 3.51 9.03 4.67
N HIS A 83 3.19 9.19 3.39
CA HIS A 83 2.57 10.39 2.81
C HIS A 83 1.37 10.10 1.90
N SER A 84 0.68 8.97 2.09
CA SER A 84 -0.60 8.74 1.44
C SER A 84 -1.63 9.72 1.99
N GLY A 85 -1.71 10.89 1.57
CA GLY A 85 -2.35 12.10 2.08
C GLY A 85 -3.83 12.01 2.52
N PHE A 86 -4.38 10.85 2.90
CA PHE A 86 -5.73 10.72 3.46
C PHE A 86 -5.77 9.64 4.55
N GLN A 87 -6.64 9.81 5.54
CA GLN A 87 -6.77 8.91 6.69
C GLN A 87 -7.99 7.97 6.57
N ASP A 88 -9.03 8.45 5.91
CA ASP A 88 -10.25 7.69 5.70
C ASP A 88 -10.88 7.95 4.32
N TRP A 89 -11.88 7.16 3.98
CA TRP A 89 -12.57 7.25 2.69
C TRP A 89 -13.31 8.58 2.49
N ASP A 90 -13.84 9.18 3.55
CA ASP A 90 -14.59 10.43 3.43
C ASP A 90 -13.65 11.58 3.09
N GLU A 91 -12.49 11.65 3.74
CA GLU A 91 -11.42 12.59 3.43
C GLU A 91 -10.93 12.42 1.97
N LEU A 92 -10.70 11.18 1.53
CA LEU A 92 -10.31 10.91 0.16
C LEU A 92 -11.33 11.44 -0.85
N PHE A 93 -12.61 11.14 -0.64
CA PHE A 93 -13.68 11.58 -1.55
C PHE A 93 -13.82 13.10 -1.57
N GLU A 94 -13.65 13.77 -0.43
CA GLU A 94 -13.64 15.22 -0.36
C GLU A 94 -12.46 15.81 -1.15
N MET A 95 -11.26 15.26 -0.96
CA MET A 95 -10.08 15.66 -1.73
C MET A 95 -10.25 15.46 -3.25
N LEU A 96 -10.94 14.41 -3.66
CA LEU A 96 -11.17 14.09 -5.06
C LEU A 96 -12.36 14.83 -5.69
N ASP A 97 -13.16 15.53 -4.90
CA ASP A 97 -14.40 16.21 -5.34
C ASP A 97 -15.38 15.21 -6.00
N VAL A 98 -15.62 14.09 -5.33
CA VAL A 98 -16.48 13.01 -5.80
C VAL A 98 -17.80 13.01 -5.04
N GLU A 99 -18.89 13.28 -5.75
CA GLU A 99 -20.25 13.21 -5.23
C GLU A 99 -20.93 11.85 -5.58
N GLY A 100 -22.00 11.53 -4.86
CA GLY A 100 -22.84 10.36 -5.20
C GLY A 100 -22.16 9.01 -4.94
N ARG A 101 -21.33 8.94 -3.93
CA ARG A 101 -20.54 7.76 -3.55
C ARG A 101 -21.35 6.69 -2.81
N ALA A 102 -20.96 5.43 -3.00
CA ALA A 102 -21.39 4.31 -2.18
C ALA A 102 -20.15 3.53 -1.71
N ILE A 103 -20.05 3.32 -0.40
CA ILE A 103 -18.98 2.54 0.21
C ILE A 103 -19.53 1.15 0.52
N SER A 104 -18.78 0.12 0.12
CA SER A 104 -19.08 -1.28 0.44
C SER A 104 -17.85 -1.92 1.08
N THR A 105 -18.00 -2.42 2.28
CA THR A 105 -16.91 -3.08 3.02
C THR A 105 -16.93 -4.57 2.76
N LEU A 106 -15.79 -5.14 2.39
CA LEU A 106 -15.60 -6.58 2.28
C LEU A 106 -15.42 -7.17 3.69
N LYS A 107 -16.30 -8.11 4.03
CA LYS A 107 -16.36 -8.69 5.39
C LYS A 107 -15.68 -10.06 5.50
N ILE A 108 -15.29 -10.67 4.39
CA ILE A 108 -14.73 -12.02 4.37
C ILE A 108 -13.31 -11.98 3.80
N GLY A 109 -12.35 -12.43 4.61
CA GLY A 109 -10.96 -12.59 4.21
C GLY A 109 -10.67 -14.04 3.78
N TYR A 110 -10.20 -14.22 2.55
CA TYR A 110 -9.84 -15.54 2.01
C TYR A 110 -8.32 -15.80 2.03
N ARG A 111 -7.52 -14.76 2.18
CA ARG A 111 -6.06 -14.84 2.10
C ARG A 111 -5.46 -15.39 3.39
N SER A 112 -5.84 -14.82 4.53
CA SER A 112 -5.28 -15.14 5.83
C SER A 112 -6.18 -16.10 6.62
N THR A 113 -5.56 -16.89 7.51
CA THR A 113 -6.30 -17.72 8.47
C THR A 113 -6.83 -16.86 9.63
N GLU A 114 -7.82 -17.39 10.37
CA GLU A 114 -8.35 -16.73 11.56
C GLU A 114 -7.25 -16.35 12.56
N ARG A 115 -6.29 -17.26 12.77
CA ARG A 115 -5.16 -17.06 13.70
C ARG A 115 -4.25 -15.91 13.29
N ILE A 116 -3.95 -15.80 11.99
CA ILE A 116 -3.15 -14.70 11.45
C ILE A 116 -3.90 -13.38 11.56
N SER A 117 -5.19 -13.36 11.21
CA SER A 117 -6.01 -12.15 11.33
C SER A 117 -6.15 -11.68 12.78
N ALA A 118 -6.35 -12.62 13.73
CA ALA A 118 -6.42 -12.30 15.14
C ALA A 118 -5.08 -11.74 15.69
N PHE A 119 -3.95 -12.27 15.20
CA PHE A 119 -2.63 -11.76 15.56
C PHE A 119 -2.40 -10.35 15.02
N ALA A 120 -2.68 -10.13 13.72
CA ALA A 120 -2.57 -8.82 13.09
C ALA A 120 -3.39 -7.76 13.82
N ARG A 121 -4.61 -8.09 14.21
CA ARG A 121 -5.46 -7.21 15.01
C ARG A 121 -4.85 -6.82 16.35
N LYS A 122 -4.24 -7.78 17.05
CA LYS A 122 -3.52 -7.47 18.30
C LYS A 122 -2.34 -6.54 18.08
N ALA A 123 -1.65 -6.66 16.96
CA ALA A 123 -0.53 -5.79 16.61
C ALA A 123 -0.99 -4.34 16.31
N LEU A 124 -2.18 -4.16 15.72
CA LEU A 124 -2.79 -2.84 15.49
C LEU A 124 -3.22 -2.13 16.78
N GLY A 125 -3.47 -2.88 17.87
CA GLY A 125 -3.85 -2.30 19.15
C GLY A 125 -5.16 -1.51 19.10
N GLU A 126 -5.15 -0.26 19.56
CA GLU A 126 -6.33 0.61 19.60
C GLU A 126 -6.88 0.96 18.21
N GLN A 127 -6.03 1.02 17.20
CA GLN A 127 -6.43 1.28 15.81
C GLN A 127 -7.34 0.19 15.22
N ALA A 128 -7.34 -1.01 15.81
CA ALA A 128 -8.21 -2.11 15.38
C ALA A 128 -9.67 -2.01 15.90
N LEU A 129 -9.97 -1.05 16.77
CA LEU A 129 -11.27 -0.99 17.46
C LEU A 129 -12.40 -0.47 16.56
N ASP A 130 -12.09 0.32 15.54
CA ASP A 130 -13.09 0.99 14.71
C ASP A 130 -13.48 0.20 13.46
N GLU A 131 -12.88 -0.97 13.22
CA GLU A 131 -13.19 -1.76 12.04
C GLU A 131 -14.15 -2.94 12.28
N PRO A 132 -15.05 -3.21 11.32
CA PRO A 132 -15.88 -4.40 11.37
C PRO A 132 -15.00 -5.66 11.33
N LEU A 133 -15.35 -6.64 12.16
CA LEU A 133 -14.69 -7.94 12.20
C LEU A 133 -14.73 -8.59 10.83
N MET A 134 -13.55 -8.71 10.19
CA MET A 134 -13.40 -9.51 8.99
C MET A 134 -13.42 -10.99 9.40
N VAL A 135 -14.37 -11.75 8.87
CA VAL A 135 -14.45 -13.18 9.10
C VAL A 135 -13.45 -13.88 8.19
N ALA A 136 -12.46 -14.53 8.78
CA ALA A 136 -11.54 -15.36 7.98
C ALA A 136 -12.24 -16.64 7.53
N ALA A 137 -12.13 -16.96 6.26
CA ALA A 137 -12.74 -18.15 5.67
C ALA A 137 -11.95 -19.45 5.95
N LYS A 138 -10.78 -19.35 6.58
CA LYS A 138 -9.87 -20.48 6.80
C LYS A 138 -9.42 -20.55 8.26
N GLU A 139 -9.39 -21.77 8.78
CA GLU A 139 -8.65 -22.08 9.99
C GLU A 139 -7.18 -22.36 9.67
N GLY A 140 -6.32 -22.26 10.68
CA GLY A 140 -4.89 -22.54 10.51
C GLY A 140 -4.16 -22.66 11.85
N PRO A 141 -2.87 -23.01 11.81
CA PRO A 141 -2.06 -23.11 13.00
C PRO A 141 -1.95 -21.74 13.70
N PRO A 142 -1.65 -21.73 15.01
CA PRO A 142 -1.42 -20.50 15.74
C PRO A 142 -0.21 -19.76 15.21
N VAL A 143 -0.20 -18.43 15.37
CA VAL A 143 0.99 -17.63 15.18
C VAL A 143 1.91 -17.82 16.38
N GLU A 144 3.15 -18.20 16.13
CA GLU A 144 4.16 -18.44 17.17
C GLU A 144 5.12 -17.27 17.25
N LEU A 145 5.47 -16.89 18.48
CA LEU A 145 6.43 -15.84 18.78
C LEU A 145 7.64 -16.46 19.50
N PHE A 146 8.82 -16.26 18.94
CA PHE A 146 10.07 -16.72 19.51
C PHE A 146 10.91 -15.52 19.92
N GLN A 147 11.51 -15.61 21.11
CA GLN A 147 12.45 -14.61 21.60
C GLN A 147 13.81 -15.23 21.75
N PHE A 148 14.82 -14.57 21.20
CA PHE A 148 16.20 -15.04 21.22
C PHE A 148 17.09 -14.09 22.02
N THR A 149 18.15 -14.61 22.60
CA THR A 149 19.14 -13.84 23.36
C THR A 149 20.09 -13.05 22.47
N ASP A 150 20.31 -13.56 21.24
CA ASP A 150 21.19 -12.95 20.26
C ASP A 150 20.76 -13.31 18.81
N HIS A 151 21.33 -12.60 17.84
CA HIS A 151 21.04 -12.81 16.42
C HIS A 151 21.53 -14.19 15.93
N GLY A 152 22.62 -14.71 16.45
CA GLY A 152 23.15 -16.02 16.01
C GLY A 152 22.17 -17.15 16.33
N ALA A 153 21.60 -17.13 17.53
CA ALA A 153 20.56 -18.10 17.92
C ALA A 153 19.30 -17.98 17.05
N CYS A 154 18.90 -16.76 16.70
CA CYS A 154 17.76 -16.53 15.81
C CYS A 154 18.04 -17.08 14.40
N VAL A 155 19.21 -16.79 13.81
CA VAL A 155 19.60 -17.30 12.48
C VAL A 155 19.66 -18.82 12.45
N ALA A 156 20.24 -19.44 13.47
CA ALA A 156 20.33 -20.91 13.57
C ALA A 156 18.94 -21.55 13.62
N PHE A 157 18.06 -21.01 14.47
CA PHE A 157 16.67 -21.46 14.55
C PHE A 157 15.93 -21.32 13.23
N LEU A 158 16.02 -20.15 12.59
CA LEU A 158 15.37 -19.88 11.31
C LEU A 158 15.87 -20.84 10.22
N ALA A 159 17.18 -21.05 10.14
CA ALA A 159 17.76 -21.99 9.17
C ALA A 159 17.23 -23.40 9.35
N ASP A 160 17.08 -23.87 10.59
CA ASP A 160 16.58 -25.21 10.87
C ASP A 160 15.06 -25.31 10.61
N ALA A 161 14.29 -24.29 10.98
CA ALA A 161 12.87 -24.21 10.69
C ALA A 161 12.58 -24.20 9.17
N LEU A 162 13.36 -23.46 8.40
CA LEU A 162 13.25 -23.44 6.94
C LEU A 162 13.60 -24.79 6.29
N LYS A 163 14.65 -25.46 6.76
CA LYS A 163 15.01 -26.81 6.29
C LYS A 163 13.89 -27.81 6.55
N GLU A 164 13.30 -27.73 7.75
CA GLU A 164 12.20 -28.63 8.12
C GLU A 164 10.95 -28.36 7.30
N LEU A 165 10.61 -27.08 7.09
CA LEU A 165 9.49 -26.69 6.24
C LEU A 165 9.65 -27.22 4.80
N VAL A 166 10.82 -27.05 4.19
CA VAL A 166 11.11 -27.53 2.83
C VAL A 166 11.03 -29.07 2.74
N ARG A 167 11.39 -29.80 3.81
CA ARG A 167 11.25 -31.25 3.85
C ARG A 167 9.79 -31.71 3.84
N HIS A 168 8.92 -30.99 4.56
CA HIS A 168 7.52 -31.34 4.68
C HIS A 168 6.64 -30.74 3.59
N GLU A 169 6.97 -29.52 3.14
CA GLU A 169 6.22 -28.76 2.17
C GLU A 169 7.14 -28.21 1.07
N GLY A 170 7.62 -29.09 0.19
CA GLY A 170 8.61 -28.76 -0.82
C GLY A 170 8.23 -27.64 -1.81
N ASN A 171 6.96 -27.24 -1.86
CA ASN A 171 6.46 -26.15 -2.71
C ASN A 171 6.03 -24.92 -1.90
N ALA A 172 6.34 -24.84 -0.61
CA ALA A 172 5.99 -23.69 0.20
C ALA A 172 6.76 -22.43 -0.26
N SER A 173 6.05 -21.32 -0.43
CA SER A 173 6.66 -20.01 -0.60
C SER A 173 6.86 -19.38 0.76
N VAL A 174 8.09 -18.96 1.05
CA VAL A 174 8.45 -18.35 2.34
C VAL A 174 9.02 -16.97 2.09
N ALA A 175 8.60 -16.00 2.92
CA ALA A 175 9.21 -14.67 2.98
C ALA A 175 9.77 -14.44 4.38
N VAL A 176 11.02 -13.98 4.45
CA VAL A 176 11.64 -13.49 5.68
C VAL A 176 11.64 -11.97 5.62
N ILE A 177 10.93 -11.34 6.56
CA ILE A 177 10.78 -9.89 6.61
C ILE A 177 11.63 -9.36 7.76
N THR A 178 12.45 -8.37 7.47
CA THR A 178 13.35 -7.74 8.45
C THR A 178 13.10 -6.24 8.52
N PRO A 179 13.38 -5.59 9.67
CA PRO A 179 13.15 -4.16 9.84
C PRO A 179 14.00 -3.26 8.93
N ASN A 180 15.15 -3.76 8.46
CA ASN A 180 16.05 -2.98 7.61
C ASN A 180 16.95 -3.88 6.74
N ALA A 181 17.58 -3.28 5.73
CA ALA A 181 18.43 -3.98 4.77
C ALA A 181 19.68 -4.64 5.42
N GLY A 182 20.21 -4.07 6.49
CA GLY A 182 21.38 -4.65 7.20
C GLY A 182 21.04 -5.99 7.83
N LEU A 183 19.88 -6.10 8.47
CA LEU A 183 19.39 -7.37 9.02
C LEU A 183 18.99 -8.35 7.91
N SER A 184 18.47 -7.87 6.78
CA SER A 184 18.15 -8.75 5.65
C SER A 184 19.37 -9.47 5.05
N GLN A 185 20.56 -8.86 5.15
CA GLN A 185 21.81 -9.52 4.73
C GLN A 185 22.34 -10.55 5.72
N MET A 186 21.84 -10.50 6.95
CA MET A 186 22.27 -11.36 8.05
C MET A 186 21.48 -12.66 8.13
N TYR A 187 20.21 -12.63 7.66
CA TYR A 187 19.27 -13.73 7.60
C TYR A 187 19.17 -14.32 6.19
#